data_9b74cf09b35a05ff78ab01173868e417
#
_entry.id   9b74cf09b35a05ff78ab01173868e417
#
_cell.length_a   1.000
_cell.length_b   1.000
_cell.length_c   1.000
_cell.angle_alpha   90.00
_cell.angle_beta   90.00
_cell.angle_gamma   90.00
#
_symmetry.space_group_name_H-M   'P 1'
#
loop_
_entity.id
_entity.type
_entity.pdbx_description
1 polymer ?
#
loop_
_entity_poly.entity_id
_entity_poly.type
_entity_poly.pdbx_seq_one_letter_code
_entity_poly.pdbx_strand_id
1 'polypeptide(L)'
;MLKKFYSSLKHEQRKEVVSAVRLREMVDVLRKYDVVRGLSPEKLRHILEDLGPTFVKLGQVMSMRPDFLPQEYCDELIKLQSEAKPLPFDTIIETIEQEYSRKWDKVFASVDETVLGSASIAQVHSAVLASGERVVVKVQRPGIYKIMSRDMVLLKRAARLVKVVSHSQDVIDFDMVLDEMWSIAKQEMDFLIEADHIEEFAHLNHDDMFVSCPHVYRELTTQHILVMEYIDGVPIDDFQGLAAHGGGSRRPFRRR
;
A
#
# COMPACT_ATOMS: atom_id res chain seq x y z
N MET A 1 -26.70 -30.37 2.86
CA MET A 1 -27.28 -29.05 2.53
C MET A 1 -27.38 -28.13 3.76
N LEU A 2 -27.97 -28.56 4.88
CA LEU A 2 -28.11 -27.76 6.12
C LEU A 2 -26.79 -27.25 6.75
N LYS A 3 -25.70 -28.07 6.77
CA LYS A 3 -24.39 -27.61 7.31
C LYS A 3 -23.78 -26.44 6.52
N LYS A 4 -23.93 -26.40 5.19
CA LYS A 4 -23.49 -25.27 4.35
C LYS A 4 -24.32 -24.01 4.60
N PHE A 5 -25.63 -24.16 4.84
CA PHE A 5 -26.54 -23.06 5.15
C PHE A 5 -26.22 -22.44 6.52
N TYR A 6 -26.00 -23.26 7.57
CA TYR A 6 -25.59 -22.76 8.90
C TYR A 6 -24.19 -22.13 8.90
N SER A 7 -23.27 -22.63 8.07
CA SER A 7 -21.96 -22.01 7.94
C SER A 7 -22.03 -20.66 7.21
N SER A 8 -22.91 -20.52 6.22
CA SER A 8 -23.18 -19.27 5.52
C SER A 8 -23.79 -18.21 6.44
N LEU A 9 -24.82 -18.58 7.22
CA LEU A 9 -25.46 -17.69 8.20
C LEU A 9 -24.47 -17.20 9.28
N LYS A 10 -23.62 -18.09 9.81
CA LYS A 10 -22.56 -17.68 10.76
C LYS A 10 -21.54 -16.76 10.11
N HIS A 11 -21.27 -16.91 8.83
CA HIS A 11 -20.34 -16.06 8.09
C HIS A 11 -20.91 -14.66 7.83
N GLU A 12 -22.21 -14.56 7.48
CA GLU A 12 -22.91 -13.28 7.33
C GLU A 12 -23.02 -12.52 8.65
N GLN A 13 -23.45 -13.19 9.72
CA GLN A 13 -23.49 -12.59 11.05
C GLN A 13 -22.12 -12.10 11.53
N ARG A 14 -21.03 -12.85 11.25
CA ARG A 14 -19.67 -12.39 11.55
C ARG A 14 -19.28 -11.15 10.72
N LYS A 15 -19.66 -11.08 9.46
CA LYS A 15 -19.41 -9.89 8.61
C LYS A 15 -20.14 -8.66 9.13
N GLU A 16 -21.39 -8.80 9.55
CA GLU A 16 -22.18 -7.70 10.12
C GLU A 16 -21.60 -7.22 11.45
N VAL A 17 -21.23 -8.12 12.35
CA VAL A 17 -20.60 -7.77 13.64
C VAL A 17 -19.27 -7.06 13.41
N VAL A 18 -18.40 -7.58 12.52
CA VAL A 18 -17.12 -6.95 12.20
C VAL A 18 -17.31 -5.57 11.57
N SER A 19 -18.34 -5.40 10.74
CA SER A 19 -18.67 -4.10 10.12
C SER A 19 -19.20 -3.11 11.18
N ALA A 20 -19.99 -3.56 12.14
CA ALA A 20 -20.50 -2.72 13.22
C ALA A 20 -19.39 -2.26 14.18
N VAL A 21 -18.46 -3.16 14.54
CA VAL A 21 -17.27 -2.81 15.33
C VAL A 21 -16.43 -1.76 14.60
N ARG A 22 -16.15 -1.98 13.32
CA ARG A 22 -15.33 -1.05 12.53
C ARG A 22 -16.00 0.32 12.38
N LEU A 23 -17.30 0.36 12.17
CA LEU A 23 -18.06 1.62 12.13
C LEU A 23 -17.97 2.38 13.46
N ARG A 24 -18.03 1.66 14.59
CA ARG A 24 -17.84 2.28 15.90
C ARG A 24 -16.44 2.86 16.07
N GLU A 25 -15.39 2.14 15.68
CA GLU A 25 -14.02 2.65 15.66
C GLU A 25 -13.90 3.95 14.84
N MET A 26 -14.48 3.99 13.64
CA MET A 26 -14.51 5.19 12.80
C MET A 26 -15.20 6.37 13.50
N VAL A 27 -16.35 6.12 14.13
CA VAL A 27 -17.09 7.16 14.87
C VAL A 27 -16.29 7.65 16.08
N ASP A 28 -15.62 6.76 16.79
CA ASP A 28 -14.82 7.11 17.98
C ASP A 28 -13.59 7.96 17.58
N VAL A 29 -12.94 7.66 16.44
CA VAL A 29 -11.88 8.51 15.88
C VAL A 29 -12.43 9.89 15.50
N LEU A 30 -13.57 9.99 14.80
CA LEU A 30 -14.16 11.28 14.43
C LEU A 30 -14.54 12.12 15.67
N ARG A 31 -15.02 11.48 16.74
CA ARG A 31 -15.31 12.14 18.01
C ARG A 31 -14.05 12.63 18.72
N LYS A 32 -12.97 11.82 18.72
CA LYS A 32 -11.67 12.19 19.29
C LYS A 32 -11.16 13.52 18.73
N TYR A 33 -11.36 13.75 17.43
CA TYR A 33 -10.90 14.97 16.75
C TYR A 33 -11.95 16.09 16.68
N ASP A 34 -13.12 15.91 17.30
CA ASP A 34 -14.19 16.91 17.37
C ASP A 34 -14.51 17.54 15.97
N VAL A 35 -14.76 16.66 15.00
CA VAL A 35 -14.96 17.05 13.59
C VAL A 35 -16.17 17.99 13.43
N VAL A 36 -17.15 17.93 14.35
CA VAL A 36 -18.34 18.78 14.34
C VAL A 36 -17.98 20.27 14.48
N ARG A 37 -16.89 20.59 15.17
CA ARG A 37 -16.39 21.96 15.34
C ARG A 37 -15.45 22.45 14.23
N GLY A 38 -15.33 21.69 13.17
CA GLY A 38 -14.52 22.00 12.02
C GLY A 38 -13.38 21.00 11.81
N LEU A 39 -13.00 20.86 10.55
CA LEU A 39 -11.96 19.96 10.09
C LEU A 39 -10.81 20.81 9.55
N SER A 40 -9.69 20.88 10.29
CA SER A 40 -8.46 21.49 9.76
C SER A 40 -7.65 20.47 8.95
N PRO A 41 -6.71 20.91 8.09
CA PRO A 41 -5.83 20.01 7.35
C PRO A 41 -5.10 18.99 8.27
N GLU A 42 -4.54 19.45 9.38
CA GLU A 42 -3.83 18.60 10.35
C GLU A 42 -4.76 17.58 11.02
N LYS A 43 -5.98 18.02 11.38
CA LYS A 43 -6.97 17.10 11.93
C LYS A 43 -7.33 16.01 10.92
N LEU A 44 -7.52 16.37 9.65
CA LEU A 44 -7.81 15.39 8.60
C LEU A 44 -6.68 14.37 8.50
N ARG A 45 -5.42 14.79 8.44
CA ARG A 45 -4.27 13.88 8.39
C ARG A 45 -4.26 12.90 9.56
N HIS A 46 -4.39 13.40 10.79
CA HIS A 46 -4.41 12.56 11.99
C HIS A 46 -5.60 11.58 12.02
N ILE A 47 -6.77 11.99 11.54
CA ILE A 47 -7.93 11.11 11.40
C ILE A 47 -7.61 9.95 10.45
N LEU A 48 -7.00 10.24 9.30
CA LEU A 48 -6.66 9.22 8.32
C LEU A 48 -5.58 8.26 8.86
N GLU A 49 -4.61 8.76 9.61
CA GLU A 49 -3.60 7.95 10.30
C GLU A 49 -4.23 7.00 11.33
N ASP A 50 -5.10 7.51 12.21
CA ASP A 50 -5.78 6.72 13.24
C ASP A 50 -6.78 5.70 12.66
N LEU A 51 -7.39 6.02 11.53
CA LEU A 51 -8.28 5.11 10.81
C LEU A 51 -7.54 3.97 10.10
N GLY A 52 -6.25 4.15 9.85
CA GLY A 52 -5.33 3.10 9.39
C GLY A 52 -5.15 3.01 7.88
N PRO A 53 -4.58 1.88 7.40
CA PRO A 53 -3.95 1.78 6.06
C PRO A 53 -4.84 2.20 4.89
N THR A 54 -6.11 1.83 4.90
CA THR A 54 -7.09 2.22 3.88
C THR A 54 -7.16 3.73 3.74
N PHE A 55 -7.28 4.42 4.88
CA PHE A 55 -7.50 5.87 4.92
C PHE A 55 -6.20 6.64 4.65
N VAL A 56 -5.07 6.13 5.13
CA VAL A 56 -3.74 6.67 4.77
C VAL A 56 -3.56 6.64 3.26
N LYS A 57 -3.87 5.51 2.62
CA LYS A 57 -3.76 5.38 1.16
C LYS A 57 -4.71 6.31 0.41
N LEU A 58 -5.95 6.42 0.88
CA LEU A 58 -6.92 7.37 0.33
C LEU A 58 -6.41 8.81 0.45
N GLY A 59 -5.87 9.20 1.62
CA GLY A 59 -5.29 10.52 1.83
C GLY A 59 -4.11 10.82 0.91
N GLN A 60 -3.24 9.84 0.66
CA GLN A 60 -2.12 9.97 -0.29
C GLN A 60 -2.62 10.21 -1.72
N VAL A 61 -3.64 9.51 -2.18
CA VAL A 61 -4.26 9.76 -3.49
C VAL A 61 -4.88 11.16 -3.54
N MET A 62 -5.57 11.57 -2.47
CA MET A 62 -6.21 12.89 -2.37
C MET A 62 -5.20 14.04 -2.29
N SER A 63 -4.00 13.83 -1.77
CA SER A 63 -2.94 14.84 -1.73
C SER A 63 -2.51 15.32 -3.12
N MET A 64 -2.71 14.49 -4.14
CA MET A 64 -2.38 14.78 -5.54
C MET A 64 -3.56 15.35 -6.34
N ARG A 65 -4.68 15.66 -5.70
CA ARG A 65 -5.95 16.06 -6.33
C ARG A 65 -6.45 17.43 -5.84
N PRO A 66 -5.77 18.53 -6.22
CA PRO A 66 -6.17 19.87 -5.86
C PRO A 66 -7.51 20.30 -6.51
N ASP A 67 -8.03 19.52 -7.45
CA ASP A 67 -9.37 19.63 -8.03
C ASP A 67 -10.49 19.20 -7.05
N PHE A 68 -10.18 18.40 -6.03
CA PHE A 68 -11.14 17.95 -5.01
C PHE A 68 -10.94 18.59 -3.64
N LEU A 69 -9.70 18.94 -3.28
CA LEU A 69 -9.38 19.51 -1.98
C LEU A 69 -8.63 20.84 -2.13
N PRO A 70 -8.87 21.82 -1.22
CA PRO A 70 -8.04 23.02 -1.14
C PRO A 70 -6.55 22.65 -0.99
N GLN A 71 -5.67 23.48 -1.58
CA GLN A 71 -4.23 23.21 -1.62
C GLN A 71 -3.63 22.97 -0.22
N GLU A 72 -4.07 23.70 0.79
CA GLU A 72 -3.62 23.53 2.18
C GLU A 72 -3.86 22.13 2.75
N TYR A 73 -4.95 21.45 2.32
CA TYR A 73 -5.22 20.05 2.67
C TYR A 73 -4.32 19.10 1.90
N CYS A 74 -4.12 19.35 0.61
CA CYS A 74 -3.19 18.56 -0.20
C CYS A 74 -1.77 18.60 0.39
N ASP A 75 -1.27 19.80 0.75
CA ASP A 75 0.05 20.01 1.33
C ASP A 75 0.22 19.27 2.67
N GLU A 76 -0.84 19.21 3.47
CA GLU A 76 -0.79 18.48 4.73
C GLU A 76 -0.88 16.95 4.51
N LEU A 77 -1.70 16.50 3.56
CA LEU A 77 -1.85 15.07 3.25
C LEU A 77 -0.60 14.45 2.59
N ILE A 78 0.25 15.25 1.92
CA ILE A 78 1.57 14.78 1.44
C ILE A 78 2.42 14.24 2.58
N LYS A 79 2.23 14.75 3.81
CA LYS A 79 2.97 14.30 5.00
C LYS A 79 2.50 12.94 5.54
N LEU A 80 1.42 12.36 4.98
CA LEU A 80 0.99 11.01 5.32
C LEU A 80 2.08 10.01 4.98
N GLN A 81 2.75 9.52 6.01
CA GLN A 81 3.79 8.51 5.84
C GLN A 81 3.15 7.13 5.67
N SER A 82 3.67 6.39 4.71
CA SER A 82 3.27 4.99 4.51
C SER A 82 3.92 4.04 5.50
N GLU A 83 4.70 4.56 6.45
CA GLU A 83 5.38 3.72 7.45
C GLU A 83 4.35 3.05 8.36
N ALA A 84 4.17 1.78 8.15
CA ALA A 84 3.36 0.94 9.01
C ALA A 84 4.26 0.14 9.95
N LYS A 85 3.78 -0.15 11.15
CA LYS A 85 4.52 -1.03 12.07
C LYS A 85 4.89 -2.34 11.37
N PRO A 86 6.16 -2.75 11.39
CA PRO A 86 6.58 -4.01 10.80
C PRO A 86 5.80 -5.20 11.36
N LEU A 87 5.48 -6.14 10.48
CA LEU A 87 4.95 -7.45 10.86
C LEU A 87 6.09 -8.32 11.40
N PRO A 88 5.79 -9.28 12.28
CA PRO A 88 6.75 -10.29 12.69
C PRO A 88 7.31 -11.05 11.47
N PHE A 89 8.60 -11.39 11.51
CA PHE A 89 9.26 -12.09 10.41
C PHE A 89 8.60 -13.44 10.08
N ASP A 90 8.18 -14.18 11.11
CA ASP A 90 7.45 -15.45 10.92
C ASP A 90 6.18 -15.27 10.08
N THR A 91 5.46 -14.16 10.26
CA THR A 91 4.26 -13.84 9.44
C THR A 91 4.63 -13.62 7.97
N ILE A 92 5.78 -13.00 7.70
CA ILE A 92 6.27 -12.80 6.33
C ILE A 92 6.63 -14.15 5.70
N ILE A 93 7.36 -14.98 6.41
CA ILE A 93 7.73 -16.34 5.96
C ILE A 93 6.50 -17.19 5.69
N GLU A 94 5.52 -17.21 6.61
CA GLU A 94 4.25 -17.91 6.41
C GLU A 94 3.50 -17.40 5.16
N THR A 95 3.52 -16.10 4.93
CA THR A 95 2.87 -15.51 3.74
C THR A 95 3.56 -15.94 2.46
N ILE A 96 4.90 -15.94 2.43
CA ILE A 96 5.70 -16.42 1.30
C ILE A 96 5.39 -17.91 1.02
N GLU A 97 5.40 -18.75 2.05
CA GLU A 97 5.15 -20.19 1.91
C GLU A 97 3.72 -20.48 1.43
N GLN A 98 2.73 -19.72 1.92
CA GLN A 98 1.33 -19.86 1.49
C GLN A 98 1.16 -19.46 0.01
N GLU A 99 1.77 -18.34 -0.40
CA GLU A 99 1.67 -17.86 -1.78
C GLU A 99 2.33 -18.82 -2.76
N TYR A 100 3.53 -19.30 -2.46
CA TYR A 100 4.23 -20.25 -3.33
C TYR A 100 3.78 -21.70 -3.17
N SER A 101 2.95 -22.03 -2.17
CA SER A 101 2.55 -23.41 -1.82
C SER A 101 3.76 -24.34 -1.61
N ARG A 102 4.89 -23.81 -1.13
CA ARG A 102 6.14 -24.52 -0.84
C ARG A 102 6.95 -23.80 0.22
N LYS A 103 7.91 -24.51 0.83
CA LYS A 103 8.80 -23.92 1.83
C LYS A 103 9.68 -22.83 1.21
N TRP A 104 9.90 -21.75 1.95
CA TRP A 104 10.68 -20.59 1.51
C TRP A 104 12.12 -20.96 1.13
N ASP A 105 12.75 -21.95 1.83
CA ASP A 105 14.09 -22.45 1.59
C ASP A 105 14.26 -23.21 0.25
N LYS A 106 13.15 -23.50 -0.44
CA LYS A 106 13.14 -24.04 -1.81
C LYS A 106 13.12 -22.93 -2.88
N VAL A 107 13.02 -21.68 -2.46
CA VAL A 107 12.97 -20.50 -3.35
C VAL A 107 14.19 -19.62 -3.10
N PHE A 108 14.48 -19.36 -1.83
CA PHE A 108 15.56 -18.47 -1.39
C PHE A 108 16.61 -19.26 -0.63
N ALA A 109 17.89 -18.93 -0.84
CA ALA A 109 18.99 -19.43 -0.01
C ALA A 109 18.96 -18.76 1.38
N SER A 110 18.54 -17.49 1.45
CA SER A 110 18.32 -16.77 2.70
C SER A 110 17.32 -15.63 2.51
N VAL A 111 16.60 -15.27 3.57
CA VAL A 111 15.77 -14.05 3.68
C VAL A 111 16.23 -13.34 4.94
N ASP A 112 16.54 -12.03 4.82
CA ASP A 112 16.99 -11.22 5.96
C ASP A 112 15.80 -10.84 6.84
N GLU A 113 15.93 -10.99 8.16
CA GLU A 113 14.92 -10.56 9.12
C GLU A 113 14.78 -9.03 9.18
N THR A 114 15.86 -8.32 8.84
CA THR A 114 15.87 -6.86 8.84
C THR A 114 14.94 -6.31 7.78
N VAL A 115 14.00 -5.47 8.22
CA VAL A 115 13.02 -4.84 7.34
C VAL A 115 13.69 -3.71 6.57
N LEU A 116 13.68 -3.77 5.24
CA LEU A 116 14.12 -2.68 4.38
C LEU A 116 13.09 -1.54 4.30
N GLY A 117 11.81 -1.91 4.36
CA GLY A 117 10.71 -0.96 4.33
C GLY A 117 9.40 -1.61 4.76
N SER A 118 8.55 -0.84 5.42
CA SER A 118 7.25 -1.30 5.89
C SER A 118 6.19 -0.25 5.57
N ALA A 119 5.38 -0.54 4.55
CA ALA A 119 4.33 0.33 4.06
C ALA A 119 2.93 -0.15 4.47
N SER A 120 1.92 0.65 4.14
CA SER A 120 0.52 0.36 4.48
C SER A 120 0.01 -0.97 3.92
N ILE A 121 0.46 -1.36 2.74
CA ILE A 121 -0.01 -2.57 2.04
C ILE A 121 1.02 -3.69 1.96
N ALA A 122 2.31 -3.42 2.21
CA ALA A 122 3.40 -4.37 2.02
C ALA A 122 4.56 -4.15 2.98
N GLN A 123 5.39 -5.18 3.11
CA GLN A 123 6.67 -5.15 3.80
C GLN A 123 7.77 -5.70 2.88
N VAL A 124 8.96 -5.15 3.00
CA VAL A 124 10.08 -5.40 2.08
C VAL A 124 11.27 -5.95 2.85
N HIS A 125 11.84 -7.04 2.35
CA HIS A 125 13.03 -7.68 2.87
C HIS A 125 14.07 -7.89 1.78
N SER A 126 15.35 -7.95 2.16
CA SER A 126 16.38 -8.49 1.27
C SER A 126 16.41 -10.00 1.34
N ALA A 127 16.79 -10.63 0.25
CA ALA A 127 16.94 -12.07 0.16
C ALA A 127 18.07 -12.44 -0.82
N VAL A 128 18.49 -13.70 -0.79
CA VAL A 128 19.41 -14.28 -1.76
C VAL A 128 18.71 -15.47 -2.41
N LEU A 129 18.69 -15.50 -3.74
CA LEU A 129 18.17 -16.63 -4.50
C LEU A 129 19.10 -17.84 -4.37
N ALA A 130 18.59 -19.04 -4.67
CA ALA A 130 19.42 -20.25 -4.72
C ALA A 130 20.55 -20.17 -5.75
N SER A 131 20.42 -19.33 -6.78
CA SER A 131 21.42 -19.00 -7.79
C SER A 131 22.50 -18.01 -7.32
N GLY A 132 22.29 -17.38 -6.15
CA GLY A 132 23.25 -16.46 -5.52
C GLY A 132 22.98 -14.97 -5.75
N GLU A 133 21.98 -14.60 -6.55
CA GLU A 133 21.61 -13.20 -6.77
C GLU A 133 20.97 -12.60 -5.52
N ARG A 134 21.36 -11.35 -5.23
CA ARG A 134 20.69 -10.55 -4.19
C ARG A 134 19.43 -9.93 -4.75
N VAL A 135 18.34 -10.13 -4.04
CA VAL A 135 17.00 -9.64 -4.43
C VAL A 135 16.32 -8.88 -3.30
N VAL A 136 15.33 -8.09 -3.69
CA VAL A 136 14.33 -7.52 -2.79
C VAL A 136 13.05 -8.31 -2.95
N VAL A 137 12.47 -8.70 -1.83
CA VAL A 137 11.18 -9.40 -1.76
C VAL A 137 10.17 -8.49 -1.08
N LYS A 138 9.21 -7.98 -1.85
CA LYS A 138 8.08 -7.18 -1.37
C LYS A 138 6.91 -8.12 -1.16
N VAL A 139 6.46 -8.22 0.09
CA VAL A 139 5.40 -9.16 0.52
C VAL A 139 4.18 -8.36 0.93
N GLN A 140 3.04 -8.65 0.34
CA GLN A 140 1.78 -8.01 0.68
C GLN A 140 1.35 -8.39 2.10
N ARG A 141 0.81 -7.42 2.84
CA ARG A 141 0.27 -7.67 4.19
C ARG A 141 -0.92 -8.63 4.13
N PRO A 142 -0.92 -9.72 4.92
CA PRO A 142 -2.01 -10.68 4.90
C PRO A 142 -3.37 -10.03 5.15
N GLY A 143 -4.33 -10.31 4.27
CA GLY A 143 -5.71 -9.86 4.41
C GLY A 143 -5.96 -8.38 4.14
N ILE A 144 -4.98 -7.60 3.65
CA ILE A 144 -5.12 -6.16 3.38
C ILE A 144 -6.27 -5.86 2.42
N TYR A 145 -6.42 -6.64 1.34
CA TYR A 145 -7.54 -6.50 0.41
C TYR A 145 -8.91 -6.58 1.12
N LYS A 146 -9.04 -7.50 2.07
CA LYS A 146 -10.28 -7.73 2.83
C LYS A 146 -10.58 -6.58 3.79
N ILE A 147 -9.54 -6.02 4.39
CA ILE A 147 -9.64 -4.84 5.26
C ILE A 147 -10.08 -3.64 4.44
N MET A 148 -9.36 -3.33 3.37
CA MET A 148 -9.62 -2.17 2.53
C MET A 148 -10.99 -2.26 1.83
N SER A 149 -11.38 -3.41 1.30
CA SER A 149 -12.69 -3.59 0.66
C SER A 149 -13.84 -3.37 1.64
N ARG A 150 -13.71 -3.82 2.89
CA ARG A 150 -14.69 -3.58 3.95
C ARG A 150 -14.80 -2.10 4.28
N ASP A 151 -13.66 -1.44 4.46
CA ASP A 151 -13.62 -0.02 4.80
C ASP A 151 -14.23 0.83 3.67
N MET A 152 -13.96 0.48 2.40
CA MET A 152 -14.58 1.14 1.25
C MET A 152 -16.11 0.98 1.20
N VAL A 153 -16.64 -0.20 1.55
CA VAL A 153 -18.10 -0.40 1.66
C VAL A 153 -18.70 0.51 2.74
N LEU A 154 -18.03 0.64 3.88
CA LEU A 154 -18.49 1.53 4.97
C LEU A 154 -18.43 2.99 4.57
N LEU A 155 -17.36 3.43 3.90
CA LEU A 155 -17.22 4.79 3.38
C LEU A 155 -18.32 5.16 2.39
N LYS A 156 -18.60 4.29 1.42
CA LYS A 156 -19.68 4.50 0.45
C LYS A 156 -21.04 4.62 1.12
N ARG A 157 -21.31 3.78 2.13
CA ARG A 157 -22.55 3.89 2.93
C ARG A 157 -22.63 5.21 3.66
N ALA A 158 -21.54 5.66 4.29
CA ALA A 158 -21.47 6.94 4.99
C ALA A 158 -21.66 8.12 4.04
N ALA A 159 -21.00 8.12 2.87
CA ALA A 159 -21.15 9.16 1.86
C ALA A 159 -22.59 9.30 1.37
N ARG A 160 -23.28 8.20 1.13
CA ARG A 160 -24.71 8.21 0.74
C ARG A 160 -25.62 8.79 1.81
N LEU A 161 -25.35 8.49 3.09
CA LEU A 161 -26.12 9.08 4.19
C LEU A 161 -25.91 10.59 4.29
N VAL A 162 -24.70 11.08 4.10
CA VAL A 162 -24.38 12.51 4.09
C VAL A 162 -25.10 13.21 2.93
N LYS A 163 -25.11 12.61 1.72
CA LYS A 163 -25.81 13.15 0.54
C LYS A 163 -27.32 13.31 0.76
N VAL A 164 -27.94 12.43 1.52
CA VAL A 164 -29.37 12.50 1.86
C VAL A 164 -29.68 13.63 2.87
N VAL A 165 -28.74 13.93 3.77
CA VAL A 165 -28.92 14.92 4.85
C VAL A 165 -28.53 16.33 4.40
N SER A 166 -27.46 16.45 3.60
CA SER A 166 -27.03 17.72 3.02
C SER A 166 -27.79 17.95 1.72
N HIS A 167 -28.72 18.90 1.73
CA HIS A 167 -29.43 19.37 0.52
C HIS A 167 -28.52 20.20 -0.41
N SER A 168 -27.21 20.15 -0.25
CA SER A 168 -26.27 20.86 -1.10
C SER A 168 -26.20 20.18 -2.46
N GLN A 169 -26.54 20.94 -3.50
CA GLN A 169 -26.36 20.59 -4.92
C GLN A 169 -24.87 20.66 -5.32
N ASP A 170 -23.95 20.47 -4.38
CA ASP A 170 -22.53 20.56 -4.65
C ASP A 170 -22.05 19.37 -5.47
N VAL A 171 -21.43 19.71 -6.54
CA VAL A 171 -21.06 19.08 -7.80
C VAL A 171 -20.17 17.83 -7.67
N ILE A 172 -19.76 17.43 -6.46
CA ILE A 172 -18.84 16.30 -6.28
C ILE A 172 -19.64 15.02 -6.06
N ASP A 173 -19.56 14.11 -7.01
CA ASP A 173 -20.06 12.75 -6.83
C ASP A 173 -19.09 11.91 -6.00
N PHE A 174 -19.30 11.89 -4.68
CA PHE A 174 -18.47 11.12 -3.75
C PHE A 174 -18.44 9.62 -4.06
N ASP A 175 -19.51 9.05 -4.60
CA ASP A 175 -19.52 7.64 -5.03
C ASP A 175 -18.50 7.43 -6.17
N MET A 176 -18.45 8.35 -7.16
CA MET A 176 -17.49 8.27 -8.26
C MET A 176 -16.03 8.44 -7.77
N VAL A 177 -15.79 9.41 -6.88
CA VAL A 177 -14.46 9.60 -6.28
C VAL A 177 -13.99 8.36 -5.53
N LEU A 178 -14.85 7.79 -4.69
CA LEU A 178 -14.54 6.58 -3.93
C LEU A 178 -14.35 5.36 -4.84
N ASP A 179 -15.08 5.27 -5.97
CA ASP A 179 -14.89 4.21 -6.95
C ASP A 179 -13.53 4.32 -7.65
N GLU A 180 -13.13 5.51 -8.04
CA GLU A 180 -11.82 5.77 -8.65
C GLU A 180 -10.69 5.44 -7.67
N MET A 181 -10.79 5.95 -6.44
CA MET A 181 -9.81 5.66 -5.38
C MET A 181 -9.69 4.15 -5.09
N TRP A 182 -10.82 3.44 -5.08
CA TRP A 182 -10.81 1.99 -4.92
C TRP A 182 -10.18 1.28 -6.11
N SER A 183 -10.38 1.80 -7.32
CA SER A 183 -9.73 1.27 -8.52
C SER A 183 -8.21 1.39 -8.44
N ILE A 184 -7.71 2.55 -8.06
CA ILE A 184 -6.27 2.79 -7.85
C ILE A 184 -5.72 1.87 -6.74
N ALA A 185 -6.41 1.80 -5.59
CA ALA A 185 -5.97 0.95 -4.48
C ALA A 185 -5.90 -0.53 -4.86
N LYS A 186 -6.81 -1.04 -5.72
CA LYS A 186 -6.77 -2.41 -6.23
C LYS A 186 -5.55 -2.65 -7.13
N GLN A 187 -5.21 -1.69 -7.99
CA GLN A 187 -4.03 -1.79 -8.86
C GLN A 187 -2.75 -1.84 -8.03
N GLU A 188 -2.63 -1.03 -6.99
CA GLU A 188 -1.48 -1.05 -6.09
C GLU A 188 -1.35 -2.32 -5.23
N MET A 189 -2.46 -3.04 -5.03
CA MET A 189 -2.46 -4.34 -4.37
C MET A 189 -2.17 -5.51 -5.31
N ASP A 190 -1.98 -5.27 -6.59
CA ASP A 190 -1.61 -6.27 -7.58
C ASP A 190 -0.17 -6.05 -8.05
N PHE A 191 0.76 -6.81 -7.49
CA PHE A 191 2.18 -6.64 -7.79
C PHE A 191 2.58 -7.10 -9.20
N LEU A 192 1.71 -7.81 -9.91
CA LEU A 192 1.93 -8.07 -11.34
C LEU A 192 1.85 -6.78 -12.15
N ILE A 193 0.94 -5.87 -11.78
CA ILE A 193 0.83 -4.54 -12.41
C ILE A 193 2.07 -3.69 -12.10
N GLU A 194 2.57 -3.72 -10.86
CA GLU A 194 3.81 -3.02 -10.50
C GLU A 194 5.02 -3.57 -11.29
N ALA A 195 5.09 -4.88 -11.44
CA ALA A 195 6.11 -5.54 -12.25
C ALA A 195 6.03 -5.14 -13.72
N ASP A 196 4.83 -5.07 -14.30
CA ASP A 196 4.60 -4.61 -15.68
C ASP A 196 5.10 -3.16 -15.86
N HIS A 197 4.79 -2.28 -14.92
CA HIS A 197 5.23 -0.88 -14.95
C HIS A 197 6.77 -0.75 -14.86
N ILE A 198 7.44 -1.55 -14.02
CA ILE A 198 8.91 -1.55 -13.92
C ILE A 198 9.53 -1.97 -15.26
N GLU A 199 9.03 -3.03 -15.88
CA GLU A 199 9.55 -3.52 -17.16
C GLU A 199 9.24 -2.58 -18.32
N GLU A 200 8.04 -1.98 -18.35
CA GLU A 200 7.69 -0.95 -19.35
C GLU A 200 8.61 0.27 -19.22
N PHE A 201 8.82 0.76 -18.00
CA PHE A 201 9.73 1.88 -17.76
C PHE A 201 11.17 1.53 -18.16
N ALA A 202 11.65 0.33 -17.86
CA ALA A 202 12.96 -0.14 -18.29
C ALA A 202 13.07 -0.20 -19.81
N HIS A 203 12.01 -0.64 -20.49
CA HIS A 203 11.96 -0.69 -21.96
C HIS A 203 12.00 0.71 -22.59
N LEU A 204 11.20 1.65 -22.06
CA LEU A 204 11.12 3.02 -22.55
C LEU A 204 12.43 3.80 -22.35
N ASN A 205 13.22 3.46 -21.34
CA ASN A 205 14.46 4.14 -20.97
C ASN A 205 15.72 3.31 -21.28
N HIS A 206 15.63 2.30 -22.15
CA HIS A 206 16.74 1.37 -22.43
C HIS A 206 17.97 2.06 -23.05
N ASP A 207 17.81 3.19 -23.70
CA ASP A 207 18.89 3.99 -24.31
C ASP A 207 19.47 5.05 -23.38
N ASP A 208 18.84 5.31 -22.21
CA ASP A 208 19.33 6.29 -21.25
C ASP A 208 20.46 5.68 -20.39
N MET A 209 21.64 6.29 -20.44
CA MET A 209 22.82 5.84 -19.67
C MET A 209 22.72 6.15 -18.18
N PHE A 210 21.83 7.06 -17.78
CA PHE A 210 21.68 7.55 -16.41
C PHE A 210 20.48 6.97 -15.67
N VAL A 211 19.64 6.22 -16.38
CA VAL A 211 18.43 5.60 -15.83
C VAL A 211 18.58 4.08 -15.93
N SER A 212 18.35 3.39 -14.81
CA SER A 212 18.22 1.95 -14.79
C SER A 212 17.09 1.53 -13.86
N CYS A 213 16.49 0.38 -14.16
CA CYS A 213 15.46 -0.23 -13.33
C CYS A 213 15.96 -1.56 -12.76
N PRO A 214 15.45 -1.98 -11.60
CA PRO A 214 15.73 -3.31 -11.10
C PRO A 214 15.17 -4.36 -12.07
N HIS A 215 15.91 -5.45 -12.26
CA HIS A 215 15.39 -6.62 -12.96
C HIS A 215 14.27 -7.26 -12.14
N VAL A 216 13.14 -7.58 -12.77
CA VAL A 216 12.00 -8.29 -12.14
C VAL A 216 12.14 -9.79 -12.39
N TYR A 217 12.11 -10.59 -11.31
CA TYR A 217 12.10 -12.05 -11.41
C TYR A 217 10.66 -12.55 -11.56
N ARG A 218 10.19 -12.56 -12.82
CA ARG A 218 8.79 -12.87 -13.16
C ARG A 218 8.31 -14.23 -12.67
N GLU A 219 9.18 -15.23 -12.72
CA GLU A 219 8.89 -16.60 -12.27
C GLU A 219 8.66 -16.70 -10.75
N LEU A 220 9.13 -15.70 -9.99
CA LEU A 220 8.95 -15.59 -8.54
C LEU A 220 7.95 -14.48 -8.15
N THR A 221 7.52 -13.68 -9.11
CA THR A 221 6.57 -12.58 -8.88
C THR A 221 5.14 -13.08 -9.05
N THR A 222 4.29 -12.76 -8.09
CA THR A 222 2.86 -13.11 -8.06
C THR A 222 2.04 -11.86 -7.80
N GLN A 223 0.72 -12.00 -7.70
CA GLN A 223 -0.15 -10.89 -7.31
C GLN A 223 0.19 -10.31 -5.92
N HIS A 224 0.77 -11.12 -5.01
CA HIS A 224 1.01 -10.74 -3.61
C HIS A 224 2.49 -10.68 -3.22
N ILE A 225 3.38 -11.12 -4.10
CA ILE A 225 4.83 -11.07 -3.89
C ILE A 225 5.50 -10.51 -5.14
N LEU A 226 6.32 -9.46 -4.97
CA LEU A 226 7.19 -8.95 -6.02
C LEU A 226 8.65 -9.25 -5.66
N VAL A 227 9.34 -9.93 -6.56
CA VAL A 227 10.78 -10.20 -6.45
C VAL A 227 11.53 -9.43 -7.52
N MET A 228 12.46 -8.59 -7.10
CA MET A 228 13.25 -7.77 -8.00
C MET A 228 14.71 -7.67 -7.54
N GLU A 229 15.58 -7.25 -8.43
CA GLU A 229 16.99 -7.03 -8.16
C GLU A 229 17.20 -6.09 -6.96
N TYR A 230 18.15 -6.43 -6.09
CA TYR A 230 18.58 -5.54 -5.03
C TYR A 230 19.55 -4.51 -5.61
N ILE A 231 19.15 -3.25 -5.63
CA ILE A 231 20.01 -2.13 -6.04
C ILE A 231 20.67 -1.54 -4.80
N ASP A 232 22.00 -1.57 -4.79
CA ASP A 232 22.79 -0.93 -3.74
C ASP A 232 22.98 0.55 -4.10
N GLY A 233 22.20 1.42 -3.47
CA GLY A 233 22.16 2.84 -3.81
C GLY A 233 21.82 3.70 -2.61
N VAL A 234 21.95 5.01 -2.80
CA VAL A 234 21.60 6.03 -1.82
C VAL A 234 20.29 6.70 -2.24
N PRO A 235 19.30 6.83 -1.34
CA PRO A 235 18.07 7.56 -1.62
C PRO A 235 18.36 9.00 -2.11
N ILE A 236 17.56 9.47 -3.06
CA ILE A 236 17.76 10.79 -3.68
C ILE A 236 17.55 11.95 -2.69
N ASP A 237 16.84 11.72 -1.62
CA ASP A 237 16.58 12.65 -0.51
C ASP A 237 17.60 12.55 0.63
N ASP A 238 18.51 11.57 0.60
CA ASP A 238 19.66 11.49 1.51
C ASP A 238 20.83 12.33 0.97
N PHE A 239 20.76 13.64 1.16
CA PHE A 239 21.79 14.59 0.69
C PHE A 239 23.16 14.34 1.32
N GLN A 240 23.24 13.78 2.53
CA GLN A 240 24.52 13.47 3.17
C GLN A 240 25.15 12.22 2.57
N GLY A 241 24.37 11.18 2.34
CA GLY A 241 24.78 9.97 1.64
C GLY A 241 25.21 10.27 0.21
N LEU A 242 24.43 11.06 -0.52
CA LEU A 242 24.77 11.49 -1.87
C LEU A 242 26.08 12.29 -1.93
N ALA A 243 26.30 13.21 -1.00
CA ALA A 243 27.54 13.97 -0.92
C ALA A 243 28.75 13.08 -0.62
N ALA A 244 28.60 12.07 0.23
CA ALA A 244 29.65 11.11 0.54
C ALA A 244 30.00 10.19 -0.65
N HIS A 245 29.02 9.83 -1.49
CA HIS A 245 29.22 9.00 -2.67
C HIS A 245 29.56 9.81 -3.93
N GLY A 246 29.18 11.09 -4.00
CA GLY A 246 29.43 11.99 -5.14
C GLY A 246 30.86 12.55 -5.22
N GLY A 247 31.70 12.30 -4.22
CA GLY A 247 33.10 12.76 -4.17
C GLY A 247 34.09 11.97 -5.03
N GLY A 248 33.66 11.38 -6.15
CA GLY A 248 34.60 10.85 -7.14
C GLY A 248 34.55 9.37 -7.44
N SER A 249 33.60 8.96 -8.19
CA SER A 249 33.87 8.00 -9.27
C SER A 249 32.73 7.98 -10.28
N ARG A 250 32.97 8.56 -11.44
CA ARG A 250 32.29 8.17 -12.69
C ARG A 250 32.64 6.70 -12.98
N ARG A 251 31.98 5.75 -12.31
CA ARG A 251 31.96 4.37 -12.77
C ARG A 251 30.72 4.20 -13.63
N PRO A 252 30.89 3.99 -14.95
CA PRO A 252 29.76 3.65 -15.78
C PRO A 252 29.17 2.34 -15.26
N PHE A 253 27.85 2.31 -15.03
CA PHE A 253 27.12 1.08 -14.80
C PHE A 253 27.50 0.07 -15.91
N ARG A 254 28.05 -1.07 -15.52
CA ARG A 254 28.33 -2.13 -16.50
C ARG A 254 26.99 -2.75 -16.87
N ARG A 255 26.59 -2.56 -18.14
CA ARG A 255 25.55 -3.38 -18.77
C ARG A 255 25.99 -4.86 -18.65
N ARG A 256 25.13 -5.70 -18.14
CA ARG A 256 25.16 -7.15 -18.34
C ARG A 256 24.33 -7.52 -19.55
#